data_d647a70c82ead6b120c18a277d97267f
#
_entry.id   d647a70c82ead6b120c18a277d97267f
#
_cell.length_a   1.000
_cell.length_b   1.000
_cell.length_c   1.000
_cell.angle_alpha   90.00
_cell.angle_beta   90.00
_cell.angle_gamma   90.00
#
_symmetry.space_group_name_H-M   'P 1'
#
loop_
_entity.id
_entity.type
_entity.pdbx_description
1 polymer ?
#
loop_
_entity_poly.entity_id
_entity_poly.type
_entity_poly.pdbx_seq_one_letter_code
_entity_poly.pdbx_strand_id
1 'polypeptide(L)'
;TAHCLIIKNRFGYNFWDGCGVDDHLMVIPKRHVDSLANLSDEEKIDYMNQVARFESSGYSIYARAQGSKTKSMIHQHTHLIKIDGKTKKWMVFLRKPHIVITR
;
A
#
# COMPACT_ATOMS: atom_id res chain seq x y z
N THR A 1 -0.75 -8.28 -15.40
CA THR A 1 -1.53 -7.68 -16.50
C THR A 1 -0.60 -7.13 -17.57
N ALA A 2 -1.16 -6.51 -18.61
CA ALA A 2 -0.36 -5.97 -19.71
C ALA A 2 0.64 -4.90 -19.23
N HIS A 3 0.23 -4.05 -18.30
CA HIS A 3 1.03 -2.90 -17.85
C HIS A 3 1.42 -2.96 -16.38
N CYS A 4 0.96 -3.94 -15.62
CA CYS A 4 1.17 -4.02 -14.18
C CYS A 4 1.65 -5.39 -13.73
N LEU A 5 2.43 -5.40 -12.65
CA LEU A 5 2.77 -6.59 -11.89
C LEU A 5 2.03 -6.53 -10.56
N ILE A 6 1.49 -7.67 -10.14
CA ILE A 6 0.92 -7.83 -8.79
C ILE A 6 1.82 -8.81 -8.06
N ILE A 7 2.48 -8.35 -7.03
CA ILE A 7 3.43 -9.19 -6.29
C ILE A 7 3.15 -9.13 -4.79
N LYS A 8 3.53 -10.20 -4.09
CA LYS A 8 3.45 -10.23 -2.63
C LYS A 8 4.64 -9.47 -2.04
N ASN A 9 4.37 -8.62 -1.04
CA ASN A 9 5.44 -7.92 -0.35
C ASN A 9 6.17 -8.88 0.59
N ARG A 10 7.48 -9.11 0.35
CA ARG A 10 8.31 -10.02 1.18
C ARG A 10 8.44 -9.53 2.61
N PHE A 11 8.45 -8.22 2.80
CA PHE A 11 8.58 -7.58 4.10
C PHE A 11 7.29 -6.84 4.42
N GLY A 12 6.17 -7.56 4.29
CA GLY A 12 4.85 -7.00 4.51
C GLY A 12 4.67 -6.44 5.91
N TYR A 13 3.73 -5.52 6.04
CA TYR A 13 3.39 -4.93 7.33
C TYR A 13 2.72 -5.97 8.22
N ASN A 14 3.04 -5.91 9.51
CA ASN A 14 2.35 -6.74 10.52
C ASN A 14 1.15 -5.99 11.09
N PHE A 15 1.11 -4.68 10.93
CA PHE A 15 0.15 -3.81 11.58
C PHE A 15 -0.21 -2.65 10.63
N TRP A 16 -1.50 -2.37 10.49
CA TRP A 16 -2.01 -1.29 9.66
C TRP A 16 -3.39 -0.89 10.16
N ASP A 17 -3.69 0.42 10.16
CA ASP A 17 -4.99 0.95 10.58
C ASP A 17 -5.44 0.43 11.94
N GLY A 18 -4.52 0.25 12.87
CA GLY A 18 -4.84 -0.27 14.19
C GLY A 18 -5.17 -1.75 14.22
N CYS A 19 -4.95 -2.49 13.13
CA CYS A 19 -5.28 -3.91 13.00
C CYS A 19 -4.07 -4.72 12.57
N GLY A 20 -4.11 -6.03 12.76
CA GLY A 20 -3.14 -6.93 12.15
C GLY A 20 -3.33 -7.01 10.64
N VAL A 21 -2.31 -7.44 9.94
CA VAL A 21 -2.32 -7.55 8.47
C VAL A 21 -2.38 -9.02 8.07
N ASP A 22 -3.43 -9.39 7.31
CA ASP A 22 -3.59 -10.75 6.79
C ASP A 22 -2.81 -10.95 5.49
N ASP A 23 -2.75 -9.93 4.64
CA ASP A 23 -2.08 -10.02 3.35
C ASP A 23 -1.57 -8.66 2.92
N HIS A 24 -0.42 -8.64 2.25
CA HIS A 24 0.18 -7.41 1.77
C HIS A 24 0.76 -7.63 0.37
N LEU A 25 0.06 -7.09 -0.62
CA LEU A 25 0.46 -7.14 -2.01
C LEU A 25 0.90 -5.76 -2.48
N MET A 26 1.47 -5.70 -3.68
CA MET A 26 1.81 -4.44 -4.34
C MET A 26 1.41 -4.51 -5.80
N VAL A 27 0.88 -3.40 -6.30
CA VAL A 27 0.71 -3.16 -7.74
C VAL A 27 1.87 -2.30 -8.19
N ILE A 28 2.58 -2.75 -9.20
CA ILE A 28 3.77 -2.07 -9.71
C ILE A 28 3.62 -1.90 -11.22
N PRO A 29 3.79 -0.68 -11.76
CA PRO A 29 3.85 -0.52 -13.21
C PRO A 29 5.04 -1.29 -13.78
N LYS A 30 4.86 -1.96 -14.91
CA LYS A 30 5.97 -2.67 -15.57
C LYS A 30 7.04 -1.70 -16.06
N ARG A 31 6.63 -0.55 -16.58
CA ARG A 31 7.56 0.49 -17.01
C ARG A 31 8.06 1.24 -15.77
N HIS A 32 9.35 1.51 -15.71
CA HIS A 32 9.95 2.23 -14.59
C HIS A 32 9.52 3.69 -14.58
N VAL A 33 8.70 4.05 -13.61
CA VAL A 33 8.28 5.43 -13.35
C VAL A 33 8.38 5.71 -11.86
N ASP A 34 8.65 6.95 -11.51
CA ASP A 34 8.71 7.38 -10.11
C ASP A 34 7.42 8.04 -9.64
N SER A 35 6.48 8.26 -10.54
CA SER A 35 5.19 8.89 -10.23
C SER A 35 4.08 8.32 -11.10
N LEU A 36 2.88 8.18 -10.53
CA LEU A 36 1.69 7.80 -11.29
C LEU A 36 1.38 8.79 -12.41
N ALA A 37 1.78 10.05 -12.25
CA ALA A 37 1.57 11.08 -13.27
C ALA A 37 2.33 10.77 -14.57
N ASN A 38 3.38 9.97 -14.50
CA ASN A 38 4.21 9.63 -15.66
C ASN A 38 3.72 8.41 -16.44
N LEU A 39 2.62 7.79 -15.99
CA LEU A 39 2.00 6.69 -16.71
C LEU A 39 1.25 7.21 -17.94
N SER A 40 1.23 6.42 -19.02
CA SER A 40 0.35 6.69 -20.15
C SER A 40 -1.10 6.47 -19.77
N ASP A 41 -2.03 6.93 -20.63
CA ASP A 41 -3.45 6.72 -20.37
C ASP A 41 -3.82 5.24 -20.30
N GLU A 42 -3.26 4.41 -21.18
CA GLU A 42 -3.49 2.97 -21.15
C GLU A 42 -2.96 2.34 -19.87
N GLU A 43 -1.78 2.75 -19.44
CA GLU A 43 -1.19 2.29 -18.18
C GLU A 43 -2.04 2.69 -16.98
N LYS A 44 -2.55 3.95 -16.98
CA LYS A 44 -3.41 4.44 -15.92
C LYS A 44 -4.71 3.64 -15.81
N ILE A 45 -5.31 3.30 -16.95
CA ILE A 45 -6.54 2.52 -16.98
C ILE A 45 -6.29 1.12 -16.40
N ASP A 46 -5.24 0.44 -16.86
CA ASP A 46 -4.89 -0.89 -16.35
C ASP A 46 -4.57 -0.83 -14.84
N TYR A 47 -3.80 0.16 -14.43
CA TYR A 47 -3.42 0.35 -13.04
C TYR A 47 -4.65 0.53 -12.15
N MET A 48 -5.55 1.42 -12.53
CA MET A 48 -6.77 1.67 -11.76
C MET A 48 -7.68 0.44 -11.73
N ASN A 49 -7.76 -0.30 -12.83
CA ASN A 49 -8.54 -1.54 -12.86
C ASN A 49 -8.03 -2.56 -11.83
N GLN A 50 -6.70 -2.68 -11.69
CA GLN A 50 -6.13 -3.59 -10.70
C GLN A 50 -6.37 -3.10 -9.28
N VAL A 51 -6.15 -1.82 -9.02
CA VAL A 51 -6.41 -1.21 -7.71
C VAL A 51 -7.88 -1.40 -7.32
N ALA A 52 -8.80 -1.10 -8.23
CA ALA A 52 -10.24 -1.23 -7.97
C ALA A 52 -10.64 -2.68 -7.67
N ARG A 53 -10.05 -3.63 -8.40
CA ARG A 53 -10.33 -5.05 -8.18
C ARG A 53 -9.96 -5.49 -6.76
N PHE A 54 -8.82 -5.08 -6.26
CA PHE A 54 -8.38 -5.45 -4.92
C PHE A 54 -9.13 -4.67 -3.84
N GLU A 55 -9.41 -3.39 -4.09
CA GLU A 55 -10.19 -2.59 -3.15
C GLU A 55 -11.57 -3.22 -2.92
N SER A 56 -12.25 -3.64 -3.97
CA SER A 56 -13.56 -4.29 -3.83
C SER A 56 -13.46 -5.68 -3.19
N SER A 57 -12.27 -6.26 -3.11
CA SER A 57 -12.01 -7.54 -2.45
C SER A 57 -11.54 -7.39 -0.99
N GLY A 58 -11.56 -6.16 -0.45
CA GLY A 58 -11.25 -5.91 0.95
C GLY A 58 -9.83 -5.44 1.24
N TYR A 59 -9.09 -4.99 0.21
CA TYR A 59 -7.76 -4.45 0.40
C TYR A 59 -7.80 -2.94 0.52
N SER A 60 -7.14 -2.39 1.53
CA SER A 60 -6.88 -0.96 1.65
C SER A 60 -5.76 -0.56 0.70
N ILE A 61 -5.83 0.67 0.19
CA ILE A 61 -4.91 1.17 -0.83
C ILE A 61 -4.02 2.24 -0.21
N TYR A 62 -2.70 2.11 -0.41
CA TYR A 62 -1.76 3.09 0.08
C TYR A 62 -0.59 3.24 -0.87
N ALA A 63 -0.28 4.47 -1.24
CA ALA A 63 0.90 4.82 -2.03
C ALA A 63 1.56 6.05 -1.43
N ARG A 64 2.88 6.02 -1.31
CA ARG A 64 3.62 7.16 -0.82
C ARG A 64 3.72 8.24 -1.89
N ALA A 65 3.75 9.50 -1.46
CA ALA A 65 3.92 10.62 -2.39
C ALA A 65 5.24 10.51 -3.16
N GLN A 66 5.24 11.03 -4.37
CA GLN A 66 6.47 11.18 -5.15
C GLN A 66 7.51 11.97 -4.33
N GLY A 67 8.74 11.48 -4.29
CA GLY A 67 9.81 12.14 -3.55
C GLY A 67 9.72 12.00 -2.04
N SER A 68 8.83 11.16 -1.53
CA SER A 68 8.72 10.91 -0.09
C SER A 68 10.04 10.33 0.45
N LYS A 69 10.53 10.89 1.55
CA LYS A 69 11.75 10.43 2.22
C LYS A 69 11.60 9.03 2.84
N THR A 70 10.37 8.60 3.08
CA THR A 70 10.09 7.28 3.64
C THR A 70 9.85 6.23 2.58
N LYS A 71 9.87 6.59 1.31
CA LYS A 71 9.71 5.68 0.20
C LYS A 71 10.97 4.84 0.02
N SER A 72 10.86 3.53 0.17
CA SER A 72 12.00 2.62 0.10
C SER A 72 12.46 2.33 -1.33
N MET A 73 11.60 2.54 -2.32
CA MET A 73 11.89 2.37 -3.75
C MET A 73 11.45 3.60 -4.50
N ILE A 74 12.30 4.06 -5.43
CA ILE A 74 11.96 5.20 -6.31
C ILE A 74 10.88 4.79 -7.31
N HIS A 75 10.96 3.57 -7.86
CA HIS A 75 9.96 3.04 -8.77
C HIS A 75 8.60 3.02 -8.06
N GLN A 76 7.60 3.64 -8.70
CA GLN A 76 6.27 3.77 -8.12
C GLN A 76 5.65 2.41 -7.83
N HIS A 77 5.05 2.28 -6.67
CA HIS A 77 4.32 1.10 -6.27
C HIS A 77 3.18 1.49 -5.33
N THR A 78 2.11 0.71 -5.38
CA THR A 78 0.93 0.92 -4.53
C THR A 78 0.75 -0.31 -3.66
N HIS A 79 0.66 -0.08 -2.35
CA HIS A 79 0.42 -1.14 -1.39
C HIS A 79 -1.05 -1.52 -1.36
N LEU A 80 -1.31 -2.82 -1.33
CA LEU A 80 -2.61 -3.42 -1.17
C LEU A 80 -2.59 -4.20 0.15
N ILE A 81 -3.30 -3.71 1.15
CA ILE A 81 -3.17 -4.22 2.51
C ILE A 81 -4.52 -4.74 2.98
N LYS A 82 -4.58 -6.03 3.28
CA LYS A 82 -5.78 -6.65 3.83
C LYS A 82 -5.59 -6.81 5.33
N ILE A 83 -6.38 -6.08 6.10
CA ILE A 83 -6.34 -6.15 7.56
C ILE A 83 -7.24 -7.28 8.06
N ASP A 84 -6.93 -7.78 9.25
CA ASP A 84 -7.69 -8.87 9.87
C ASP A 84 -8.96 -8.41 10.59
N GLY A 85 -9.17 -7.09 10.68
CA GLY A 85 -10.31 -6.51 11.37
C GLY A 85 -10.22 -6.55 12.90
N LYS A 86 -9.11 -7.03 13.45
CA LYS A 86 -8.92 -7.13 14.89
C LYS A 86 -8.11 -5.95 15.39
N THR A 87 -8.82 -4.98 15.97
CA THR A 87 -8.20 -3.75 16.46
C THR A 87 -7.27 -4.02 17.63
N LYS A 88 -6.06 -3.47 17.57
CA LYS A 88 -5.15 -3.43 18.72
C LYS A 88 -5.65 -2.39 19.71
N LYS A 89 -5.54 -2.69 21.00
CA LYS A 89 -6.13 -1.83 22.02
C LYS A 89 -5.38 -0.53 22.24
N TRP A 90 -4.07 -0.53 21.99
CA TRP A 90 -3.26 0.66 22.22
C TRP A 90 -1.94 0.55 21.45
N MET A 91 -1.32 1.71 21.24
CA MET A 91 0.02 1.86 20.69
C MET A 91 0.79 2.84 21.56
N VAL A 92 2.09 2.60 21.71
CA VAL A 92 2.99 3.50 22.41
C VAL A 92 3.97 4.09 21.42
N PHE A 93 4.06 5.42 21.42
CA PHE A 93 5.05 6.13 20.60
C PHE A 93 6.27 6.41 21.45
N LEU A 94 7.40 5.80 21.08
CA LEU A 94 8.62 5.87 21.91
C LEU A 94 9.33 7.20 21.86
N ARG A 95 9.10 8.01 20.83
CA ARG A 95 9.75 9.31 20.67
C ARG A 95 9.30 10.35 21.68
N LYS A 96 8.05 10.28 22.04
CA LYS A 96 7.40 11.15 23.03
C LYS A 96 6.47 10.27 23.84
N PRO A 97 6.10 10.68 25.05
CA PRO A 97 5.22 9.88 25.87
C PRO A 97 3.78 9.95 25.36
N HIS A 98 3.56 9.44 24.17
CA HIS A 98 2.24 9.36 23.58
C HIS A 98 1.72 7.94 23.71
N ILE A 99 0.49 7.84 24.16
CA ILE A 99 -0.25 6.60 24.16
C ILE A 99 -1.50 6.83 23.34
N VAL A 100 -1.63 6.04 22.28
CA VAL A 100 -2.83 6.08 21.44
C VAL A 100 -3.64 4.83 21.73
N ILE A 101 -4.88 5.03 22.18
CA ILE A 101 -5.79 3.92 22.46
C ILE A 101 -6.59 3.67 21.20
N THR A 102 -6.53 2.44 20.71
CA THR A 102 -7.31 2.00 19.56
C THR A 102 -8.44 1.09 20.02
N ARG A 103 -9.51 1.13 19.25
CA ARG A 103 -10.71 0.35 19.56
C ARG A 103 -10.93 -0.75 18.56
#